data_80f13f7c436e8a99c3c05ec723a2458a
#
_entry.id   80f13f7c436e8a99c3c05ec723a2458a
#
_cell.length_a   1.000
_cell.length_b   1.000
_cell.length_c   1.000
_cell.angle_alpha   90.00
_cell.angle_beta   90.00
_cell.angle_gamma   90.00
#
_symmetry.space_group_name_H-M   'P 1'
#
loop_
_entity.id
_entity.type
_entity.pdbx_description
1 polymer ?
#
loop_
_entity_poly.entity_id
_entity_poly.type
_entity_poly.pdbx_seq_one_letter_code
_entity_poly.pdbx_strand_id
1 'polypeptide(L)'
;MTMVHVTLPDGTVNEYAAGITAGEVVTDALGRKHGCVAASIDGVERDLSTALHEDCNVTGIAGASDEGMHILRHSAAHLLAQAVMALYPDAKPTIGPAIDRGFYYDFAMEPIGEGDLKAIQKKMHEIARRNLPVERVELDEADLRDHFEHNPYKIEIIDDKLEDGDGSTIYRQGDWYDLCLGPHVPSTATLMHVRLTSVSTAYWRGDQDREQLVRIYGLVEPSKEALKATLARLEEAKKRDHRKLGKELRLFHVDEEVGQGLILWTPRGAVIRQELQDFISHHLRRQGYSQVFTPNIGKLDLYRTSGHFPYYQDSQYPPLVERDLMKRLSDEGCTCGELSNMMSAGDIEGYLLKPMNCPHLSLIHI
;
A
#
# COMPACT_ATOMS: atom_id res chain seq x y z
N MET A 1 5.65 -43.02 -18.65
CA MET A 1 5.63 -41.61 -18.24
C MET A 1 4.73 -41.55 -17.03
N THR A 2 5.15 -40.88 -15.97
CA THR A 2 4.29 -40.66 -14.79
C THR A 2 3.15 -39.74 -15.21
N MET A 3 1.90 -40.11 -14.83
CA MET A 3 0.73 -39.27 -15.09
C MET A 3 0.33 -38.54 -13.81
N VAL A 4 -0.27 -37.40 -13.95
CA VAL A 4 -0.81 -36.59 -12.85
C VAL A 4 -2.29 -36.30 -13.12
N HIS A 5 -3.11 -36.36 -12.06
CA HIS A 5 -4.52 -36.02 -12.12
C HIS A 5 -4.76 -34.60 -11.67
N VAL A 6 -5.29 -33.77 -12.54
CA VAL A 6 -5.57 -32.36 -12.25
C VAL A 6 -7.08 -32.20 -12.14
N THR A 7 -7.51 -31.70 -10.95
CA THR A 7 -8.91 -31.37 -10.69
C THR A 7 -9.15 -29.87 -11.01
N LEU A 8 -10.15 -29.62 -11.86
CA LEU A 8 -10.59 -28.29 -12.26
C LEU A 8 -11.69 -27.74 -11.32
N PRO A 9 -12.00 -26.45 -11.32
CA PRO A 9 -13.00 -25.83 -10.43
C PRO A 9 -14.42 -26.39 -10.58
N ASP A 10 -14.76 -26.96 -11.73
CA ASP A 10 -16.06 -27.59 -12.00
C ASP A 10 -16.14 -29.07 -11.50
N GLY A 11 -15.05 -29.54 -10.87
CA GLY A 11 -14.93 -30.92 -10.40
C GLY A 11 -14.47 -31.93 -11.47
N THR A 12 -14.19 -31.51 -12.70
CA THR A 12 -13.63 -32.34 -13.75
C THR A 12 -12.19 -32.73 -13.38
N VAL A 13 -11.87 -34.04 -13.52
CA VAL A 13 -10.51 -34.54 -13.32
C VAL A 13 -9.93 -34.95 -14.66
N ASN A 14 -8.85 -34.32 -15.07
CA ASN A 14 -8.12 -34.63 -16.29
C ASN A 14 -6.78 -35.27 -15.97
N GLU A 15 -6.33 -36.17 -16.83
CA GLU A 15 -5.05 -36.86 -16.72
C GLU A 15 -4.03 -36.25 -17.70
N TYR A 16 -2.86 -35.87 -17.18
CA TYR A 16 -1.79 -35.25 -17.97
C TYR A 16 -0.44 -35.94 -17.71
N ALA A 17 0.52 -35.76 -18.60
CA ALA A 17 1.89 -36.18 -18.34
C ALA A 17 2.51 -35.32 -17.26
N ALA A 18 3.22 -35.92 -16.31
CA ALA A 18 3.95 -35.17 -15.28
C ALA A 18 4.95 -34.19 -15.93
N GLY A 19 4.99 -32.98 -15.40
CA GLY A 19 5.76 -31.87 -15.95
C GLY A 19 4.97 -30.93 -16.88
N ILE A 20 3.65 -31.21 -17.10
CA ILE A 20 2.77 -30.24 -17.77
C ILE A 20 2.73 -28.94 -16.95
N THR A 21 2.62 -27.81 -17.61
CA THR A 21 2.52 -26.52 -16.91
C THR A 21 1.09 -26.18 -16.52
N ALA A 22 0.92 -25.43 -15.45
CA ALA A 22 -0.39 -24.91 -15.04
C ALA A 22 -1.06 -24.11 -16.17
N GLY A 23 -0.29 -23.38 -16.96
CA GLY A 23 -0.77 -22.61 -18.12
C GLY A 23 -1.31 -23.48 -19.25
N GLU A 24 -0.70 -24.65 -19.51
CA GLU A 24 -1.21 -25.61 -20.48
C GLU A 24 -2.53 -26.20 -20.02
N VAL A 25 -2.65 -26.58 -18.73
CA VAL A 25 -3.90 -27.06 -18.13
C VAL A 25 -5.01 -25.99 -18.22
N VAL A 26 -4.72 -24.76 -17.84
CA VAL A 26 -5.67 -23.63 -17.93
C VAL A 26 -6.08 -23.38 -19.38
N THR A 27 -5.14 -23.50 -20.32
CA THR A 27 -5.41 -23.32 -21.76
C THR A 27 -6.29 -24.46 -22.31
N ASP A 28 -6.07 -25.69 -21.88
CA ASP A 28 -6.89 -26.82 -22.25
C ASP A 28 -8.33 -26.67 -21.72
N ALA A 29 -8.47 -26.27 -20.46
CA ALA A 29 -9.77 -26.12 -19.80
C ALA A 29 -10.59 -24.91 -20.32
N LEU A 30 -9.96 -23.76 -20.56
CA LEU A 30 -10.63 -22.48 -20.82
C LEU A 30 -10.41 -21.95 -22.26
N GLY A 31 -9.56 -22.61 -23.04
CA GLY A 31 -9.18 -22.18 -24.38
C GLY A 31 -8.09 -21.11 -24.37
N ARG A 32 -7.45 -20.89 -25.54
CA ARG A 32 -6.27 -20.02 -25.69
C ARG A 32 -6.46 -18.54 -25.31
N LYS A 33 -7.68 -18.06 -25.21
CA LYS A 33 -8.00 -16.67 -24.90
C LYS A 33 -8.57 -16.50 -23.48
N HIS A 34 -8.13 -17.33 -22.55
CA HIS A 34 -8.65 -17.39 -21.18
C HIS A 34 -8.41 -16.12 -20.34
N GLY A 35 -7.45 -15.27 -20.70
CA GLY A 35 -7.13 -14.02 -19.98
C GLY A 35 -6.58 -14.21 -18.56
N CYS A 36 -6.19 -15.44 -18.19
CA CYS A 36 -5.55 -15.70 -16.91
C CYS A 36 -4.09 -15.26 -16.95
N VAL A 37 -3.62 -14.71 -15.84
CA VAL A 37 -2.26 -14.18 -15.65
C VAL A 37 -1.41 -15.08 -14.74
N ALA A 38 -2.06 -15.93 -13.95
CA ALA A 38 -1.45 -16.91 -13.05
C ALA A 38 -2.43 -18.07 -12.82
N ALA A 39 -2.05 -19.04 -11.99
CA ALA A 39 -2.92 -20.11 -11.53
C ALA A 39 -2.83 -20.28 -10.00
N SER A 40 -3.92 -20.68 -9.38
CA SER A 40 -3.93 -21.21 -8.02
C SER A 40 -3.76 -22.73 -8.11
N ILE A 41 -2.73 -23.27 -7.48
CA ILE A 41 -2.44 -24.70 -7.37
C ILE A 41 -2.63 -25.07 -5.89
N ASP A 42 -3.62 -25.89 -5.58
CA ASP A 42 -4.01 -26.27 -4.22
C ASP A 42 -4.19 -25.07 -3.27
N GLY A 43 -4.74 -23.96 -3.78
CA GLY A 43 -4.97 -22.72 -3.03
C GLY A 43 -3.76 -21.78 -2.94
N VAL A 44 -2.63 -22.12 -3.55
CA VAL A 44 -1.43 -21.27 -3.60
C VAL A 44 -1.27 -20.66 -4.98
N GLU A 45 -1.11 -19.34 -5.05
CA GLU A 45 -0.87 -18.62 -6.29
C GLU A 45 0.51 -18.95 -6.87
N ARG A 46 0.55 -19.30 -8.14
CA ARG A 46 1.76 -19.71 -8.88
C ARG A 46 1.74 -19.17 -10.30
N ASP A 47 2.93 -19.07 -10.89
CA ASP A 47 3.09 -18.72 -12.29
C ASP A 47 2.43 -19.75 -13.21
N LEU A 48 1.94 -19.31 -14.36
CA LEU A 48 1.42 -20.23 -15.40
C LEU A 48 2.50 -21.19 -15.93
N SER A 49 3.78 -20.85 -15.79
CA SER A 49 4.92 -21.70 -16.16
C SER A 49 5.23 -22.80 -15.14
N THR A 50 4.57 -22.84 -13.98
CA THR A 50 4.81 -23.85 -12.95
C THR A 50 4.47 -25.24 -13.46
N ALA A 51 5.45 -26.16 -13.43
CA ALA A 51 5.28 -27.55 -13.82
C ALA A 51 4.59 -28.37 -12.71
N LEU A 52 3.65 -29.22 -13.11
CA LEU A 52 2.89 -30.08 -12.21
C LEU A 52 3.49 -31.48 -12.20
N HIS A 53 3.89 -31.97 -11.04
CA HIS A 53 4.53 -33.27 -10.86
C HIS A 53 3.71 -34.27 -10.02
N GLU A 54 2.66 -33.77 -9.35
CA GLU A 54 1.79 -34.50 -8.43
C GLU A 54 0.33 -34.16 -8.72
N ASP A 55 -0.59 -35.00 -8.25
CA ASP A 55 -2.02 -34.75 -8.34
C ASP A 55 -2.37 -33.47 -7.58
N CYS A 56 -3.12 -32.54 -8.20
CA CYS A 56 -3.42 -31.25 -7.64
C CYS A 56 -4.72 -30.62 -8.18
N ASN A 57 -5.17 -29.56 -7.52
CA ASN A 57 -6.27 -28.72 -8.00
C ASN A 57 -5.70 -27.49 -8.70
N VAL A 58 -6.18 -27.18 -9.90
CA VAL A 58 -5.72 -26.01 -10.66
C VAL A 58 -6.88 -25.10 -11.01
N THR A 59 -6.76 -23.82 -10.64
CA THR A 59 -7.73 -22.77 -10.99
C THR A 59 -6.99 -21.62 -11.67
N GLY A 60 -7.43 -21.23 -12.86
CA GLY A 60 -6.86 -20.07 -13.55
C GLY A 60 -7.24 -18.75 -12.86
N ILE A 61 -6.26 -17.87 -12.62
CA ILE A 61 -6.45 -16.53 -12.06
C ILE A 61 -6.58 -15.52 -13.19
N ALA A 62 -7.80 -15.01 -13.42
CA ALA A 62 -8.06 -14.04 -14.46
C ALA A 62 -7.43 -12.67 -14.14
N GLY A 63 -6.84 -11.99 -15.13
CA GLY A 63 -6.22 -10.68 -14.93
C GLY A 63 -7.17 -9.57 -14.44
N ALA A 64 -8.49 -9.77 -14.56
CA ALA A 64 -9.50 -8.84 -14.06
C ALA A 64 -10.03 -9.16 -12.65
N SER A 65 -9.64 -10.29 -12.04
CA SER A 65 -9.94 -10.60 -10.62
C SER A 65 -9.08 -9.74 -9.69
N ASP A 66 -9.41 -9.70 -8.40
CA ASP A 66 -8.63 -8.94 -7.41
C ASP A 66 -7.21 -9.49 -7.28
N GLU A 67 -7.04 -10.82 -7.25
CA GLU A 67 -5.76 -11.53 -7.23
C GLU A 67 -4.98 -11.26 -8.52
N GLY A 68 -5.64 -11.38 -9.68
CA GLY A 68 -5.03 -11.10 -10.98
C GLY A 68 -4.58 -9.65 -11.13
N MET A 69 -5.36 -8.70 -10.61
CA MET A 69 -4.97 -7.28 -10.56
C MET A 69 -3.76 -7.05 -9.65
N HIS A 70 -3.65 -7.78 -8.54
CA HIS A 70 -2.47 -7.71 -7.68
C HIS A 70 -1.21 -8.17 -8.44
N ILE A 71 -1.30 -9.31 -9.13
CA ILE A 71 -0.20 -9.86 -9.94
C ILE A 71 0.18 -8.92 -11.11
N LEU A 72 -0.81 -8.34 -11.79
CA LEU A 72 -0.58 -7.35 -12.85
C LEU A 72 0.18 -6.12 -12.32
N ARG A 73 -0.24 -5.57 -11.18
CA ARG A 73 0.39 -4.40 -10.53
C ARG A 73 1.82 -4.71 -10.12
N HIS A 74 2.02 -5.86 -9.48
CA HIS A 74 3.34 -6.33 -9.08
C HIS A 74 4.28 -6.50 -10.29
N SER A 75 3.81 -7.15 -11.35
CA SER A 75 4.59 -7.33 -12.58
C SER A 75 4.85 -6.01 -13.31
N ALA A 76 3.92 -5.04 -13.24
CA ALA A 76 4.12 -3.73 -13.82
C ALA A 76 5.19 -2.91 -13.06
N ALA A 77 5.37 -3.14 -11.75
CA ALA A 77 6.47 -2.57 -10.99
C ALA A 77 7.83 -3.08 -11.50
N HIS A 78 7.94 -4.36 -11.81
CA HIS A 78 9.16 -4.93 -12.44
C HIS A 78 9.40 -4.38 -13.85
N LEU A 79 8.36 -4.22 -14.68
CA LEU A 79 8.47 -3.57 -15.99
C LEU A 79 8.96 -2.12 -15.87
N LEU A 80 8.51 -1.39 -14.83
CA LEU A 80 9.01 -0.06 -14.53
C LEU A 80 10.48 -0.09 -14.15
N ALA A 81 10.91 -0.99 -13.28
CA ALA A 81 12.31 -1.12 -12.85
C ALA A 81 13.22 -1.43 -14.05
N GLN A 82 12.83 -2.35 -14.91
CA GLN A 82 13.56 -2.65 -16.14
C GLN A 82 13.67 -1.42 -17.07
N ALA A 83 12.61 -0.64 -17.22
CA ALA A 83 12.60 0.56 -18.06
C ALA A 83 13.48 1.67 -17.48
N VAL A 84 13.46 1.87 -16.16
CA VAL A 84 14.33 2.85 -15.48
C VAL A 84 15.79 2.46 -15.63
N MET A 85 16.17 1.23 -15.30
CA MET A 85 17.57 0.76 -15.43
C MET A 85 18.08 0.81 -16.87
N ALA A 86 17.22 0.61 -17.87
CA ALA A 86 17.59 0.73 -19.28
C ALA A 86 17.88 2.18 -19.71
N LEU A 87 17.32 3.18 -19.04
CA LEU A 87 17.54 4.60 -19.32
C LEU A 87 18.56 5.23 -18.37
N TYR A 88 18.64 4.72 -17.15
CA TYR A 88 19.49 5.19 -16.04
C TYR A 88 20.26 4.00 -15.46
N PRO A 89 21.38 3.59 -16.08
CA PRO A 89 22.12 2.39 -15.67
C PRO A 89 22.65 2.43 -14.24
N ASP A 90 22.89 3.62 -13.69
CA ASP A 90 23.37 3.82 -12.33
C ASP A 90 22.25 3.80 -11.28
N ALA A 91 20.98 3.78 -11.70
CA ALA A 91 19.85 3.69 -10.80
C ALA A 91 19.82 2.34 -10.08
N LYS A 92 19.65 2.36 -8.74
CA LYS A 92 19.54 1.14 -7.95
C LYS A 92 18.09 0.91 -7.56
N PRO A 93 17.42 -0.10 -8.14
CA PRO A 93 16.06 -0.46 -7.74
C PRO A 93 16.07 -1.01 -6.31
N THR A 94 15.09 -0.59 -5.51
CA THR A 94 14.95 -1.05 -4.13
C THR A 94 13.75 -1.99 -3.96
N ILE A 95 12.55 -1.45 -3.76
CA ILE A 95 11.30 -2.21 -3.64
C ILE A 95 10.20 -1.62 -4.52
N GLY A 96 9.30 -2.49 -5.02
CA GLY A 96 8.19 -2.11 -5.90
C GLY A 96 6.92 -2.90 -5.62
N PRO A 97 6.18 -2.60 -4.53
CA PRO A 97 4.96 -3.33 -4.22
C PRO A 97 3.78 -2.92 -5.09
N ALA A 98 2.84 -3.85 -5.25
CA ALA A 98 1.48 -3.53 -5.64
C ALA A 98 0.77 -2.79 -4.49
N ILE A 99 -0.10 -1.82 -4.84
CA ILE A 99 -0.95 -1.10 -3.92
C ILE A 99 -2.40 -1.13 -4.42
N ASP A 100 -3.38 -0.78 -3.57
CA ASP A 100 -4.82 -0.87 -3.89
C ASP A 100 -5.23 -0.24 -5.23
N ARG A 101 -4.55 0.83 -5.63
CA ARG A 101 -4.90 1.59 -6.83
C ARG A 101 -3.75 1.74 -7.82
N GLY A 102 -2.87 0.74 -7.92
CA GLY A 102 -1.75 0.77 -8.84
C GLY A 102 -0.51 0.10 -8.28
N PHE A 103 0.63 0.65 -8.60
CA PHE A 103 1.93 0.19 -8.12
C PHE A 103 2.87 1.39 -7.99
N TYR A 104 3.96 1.19 -7.27
CA TYR A 104 5.11 2.09 -7.34
C TYR A 104 6.41 1.29 -7.35
N TYR A 105 7.49 1.96 -7.64
CA TYR A 105 8.84 1.44 -7.42
C TYR A 105 9.77 2.55 -6.94
N ASP A 106 10.61 2.22 -5.97
CA ASP A 106 11.57 3.13 -5.35
C ASP A 106 12.97 2.90 -5.93
N PHE A 107 13.67 3.99 -6.23
CA PHE A 107 14.99 3.97 -6.82
C PHE A 107 15.93 4.90 -6.06
N ALA A 108 17.13 4.42 -5.73
CA ALA A 108 18.23 5.30 -5.38
C ALA A 108 18.85 5.82 -6.68
N MET A 109 18.52 7.07 -7.04
CA MET A 109 18.96 7.75 -8.26
C MET A 109 18.77 9.26 -8.12
N GLU A 110 19.35 10.02 -9.03
CA GLU A 110 19.11 11.47 -9.11
C GLU A 110 17.62 11.80 -9.34
N PRO A 111 17.14 12.92 -8.78
CA PRO A 111 15.75 13.34 -8.95
C PRO A 111 15.36 13.50 -10.42
N ILE A 112 14.17 13.05 -10.78
CA ILE A 112 13.63 13.11 -12.15
C ILE A 112 12.40 14.00 -12.24
N GLY A 113 12.12 14.52 -13.44
CA GLY A 113 11.00 15.40 -13.75
C GLY A 113 9.93 14.75 -14.63
N GLU A 114 8.91 15.54 -15.00
CA GLU A 114 7.81 15.09 -15.87
C GLU A 114 8.27 14.63 -17.26
N GLY A 115 9.37 15.20 -17.79
CA GLY A 115 9.96 14.80 -19.07
C GLY A 115 10.47 13.38 -19.03
N ASP A 116 11.14 13.03 -17.95
CA ASP A 116 11.70 11.70 -17.72
C ASP A 116 10.61 10.65 -17.58
N LEU A 117 9.51 10.97 -16.89
CA LEU A 117 8.35 10.08 -16.82
C LEU A 117 7.82 9.67 -18.18
N LYS A 118 7.80 10.61 -19.15
CA LYS A 118 7.37 10.31 -20.52
C LYS A 118 8.36 9.38 -21.25
N ALA A 119 9.65 9.57 -21.01
CA ALA A 119 10.70 8.71 -21.58
C ALA A 119 10.62 7.30 -20.98
N ILE A 120 10.50 7.18 -19.68
CA ILE A 120 10.32 5.90 -18.97
C ILE A 120 9.04 5.20 -19.45
N GLN A 121 7.90 5.90 -19.52
CA GLN A 121 6.64 5.37 -20.04
C GLN A 121 6.78 4.82 -21.47
N LYS A 122 7.49 5.53 -22.33
CA LYS A 122 7.77 5.07 -23.69
C LYS A 122 8.60 3.80 -23.66
N LYS A 123 9.64 3.74 -22.83
CA LYS A 123 10.51 2.59 -22.67
C LYS A 123 9.76 1.36 -22.13
N MET A 124 8.88 1.52 -21.17
CA MET A 124 7.99 0.44 -20.69
C MET A 124 7.17 -0.16 -21.84
N HIS A 125 6.57 0.67 -22.69
CA HIS A 125 5.81 0.19 -23.84
C HIS A 125 6.70 -0.48 -24.91
N GLU A 126 7.94 -0.03 -25.09
CA GLU A 126 8.90 -0.69 -25.98
C GLU A 126 9.22 -2.10 -25.47
N ILE A 127 9.48 -2.27 -24.16
CA ILE A 127 9.76 -3.55 -23.54
C ILE A 127 8.52 -4.45 -23.62
N ALA A 128 7.34 -3.95 -23.27
CA ALA A 128 6.08 -4.70 -23.34
C ALA A 128 5.81 -5.26 -24.74
N ARG A 129 6.08 -4.47 -25.81
CA ARG A 129 5.94 -4.92 -27.21
C ARG A 129 6.91 -6.04 -27.61
N ARG A 130 8.05 -6.16 -26.94
CA ARG A 130 9.00 -7.25 -27.18
C ARG A 130 8.45 -8.61 -26.78
N ASN A 131 7.39 -8.65 -25.99
CA ASN A 131 6.75 -9.86 -25.50
C ASN A 131 7.74 -10.85 -24.86
N LEU A 132 8.57 -10.32 -23.96
CA LEU A 132 9.57 -11.14 -23.27
C LEU A 132 8.87 -12.08 -22.27
N PRO A 133 9.26 -13.37 -22.21
CA PRO A 133 8.79 -14.25 -21.17
C PRO A 133 9.26 -13.73 -19.81
N VAL A 134 8.41 -13.99 -18.78
CA VAL A 134 8.77 -13.71 -17.39
C VAL A 134 9.04 -15.07 -16.75
N GLU A 135 10.28 -15.29 -16.34
CA GLU A 135 10.78 -16.59 -15.91
C GLU A 135 11.24 -16.55 -14.45
N ARG A 136 10.73 -17.45 -13.65
CA ARG A 136 11.18 -17.68 -12.26
C ARG A 136 12.44 -18.53 -12.27
N VAL A 137 13.48 -18.08 -11.57
CA VAL A 137 14.74 -18.79 -11.43
C VAL A 137 15.06 -18.93 -9.94
N GLU A 138 15.29 -20.14 -9.49
CA GLU A 138 15.77 -20.42 -8.15
C GLU A 138 17.30 -20.36 -8.13
N LEU A 139 17.85 -19.68 -7.16
CA LEU A 139 19.29 -19.53 -6.96
C LEU A 139 19.65 -19.99 -5.55
N ASP A 140 20.86 -20.43 -5.35
CA ASP A 140 21.38 -20.57 -4.00
C ASP A 140 21.77 -19.20 -3.41
N GLU A 141 22.07 -19.15 -2.12
CA GLU A 141 22.39 -17.91 -1.43
C GLU A 141 23.64 -17.21 -2.01
N ALA A 142 24.66 -17.97 -2.37
CA ALA A 142 25.90 -17.42 -2.88
C ALA A 142 25.70 -16.77 -4.25
N ASP A 143 25.01 -17.47 -5.16
CA ASP A 143 24.66 -16.97 -6.48
C ASP A 143 23.73 -15.75 -6.40
N LEU A 144 22.78 -15.75 -5.44
CA LEU A 144 21.87 -14.63 -5.23
C LEU A 144 22.62 -13.37 -4.78
N ARG A 145 23.56 -13.49 -3.85
CA ARG A 145 24.39 -12.38 -3.39
C ARG A 145 25.30 -11.84 -4.49
N ASP A 146 25.91 -12.70 -5.30
CA ASP A 146 26.74 -12.32 -6.44
C ASP A 146 25.94 -11.52 -7.48
N HIS A 147 24.70 -11.94 -7.78
CA HIS A 147 23.80 -11.23 -8.69
C HIS A 147 23.50 -9.79 -8.24
N PHE A 148 23.41 -9.54 -6.95
CA PHE A 148 23.00 -8.25 -6.35
C PHE A 148 24.12 -7.50 -5.62
N GLU A 149 25.40 -7.94 -5.71
CA GLU A 149 26.55 -7.32 -5.01
C GLU A 149 26.67 -5.78 -5.26
N HIS A 150 26.27 -5.34 -6.45
CA HIS A 150 26.30 -3.94 -6.87
C HIS A 150 25.17 -3.10 -6.27
N ASN A 151 24.16 -3.70 -5.60
CA ASN A 151 22.99 -3.03 -5.06
C ASN A 151 22.82 -3.29 -3.55
N PRO A 152 23.30 -2.38 -2.69
CA PRO A 152 23.27 -2.59 -1.23
C PRO A 152 21.85 -2.74 -0.67
N TYR A 153 20.84 -2.13 -1.31
CA TYR A 153 19.44 -2.25 -0.89
C TYR A 153 18.90 -3.67 -1.11
N LYS A 154 19.28 -4.31 -2.22
CA LYS A 154 18.88 -5.70 -2.48
C LYS A 154 19.62 -6.67 -1.56
N ILE A 155 20.88 -6.41 -1.23
CA ILE A 155 21.63 -7.22 -0.25
C ILE A 155 20.94 -7.15 1.12
N GLU A 156 20.55 -5.94 1.59
CA GLU A 156 19.82 -5.78 2.86
C GLU A 156 18.47 -6.53 2.86
N ILE A 157 17.74 -6.55 1.74
CA ILE A 157 16.49 -7.32 1.60
C ILE A 157 16.76 -8.83 1.61
N ILE A 158 17.85 -9.27 0.98
CA ILE A 158 18.27 -10.69 0.98
C ILE A 158 18.59 -11.14 2.40
N ASP A 159 19.33 -10.33 3.17
CA ASP A 159 19.67 -10.63 4.56
C ASP A 159 18.40 -10.87 5.40
N ASP A 160 17.44 -9.95 5.34
CA ASP A 160 16.17 -10.10 6.06
C ASP A 160 15.39 -11.36 5.64
N LYS A 161 15.28 -11.63 4.34
CA LYS A 161 14.52 -12.80 3.83
C LYS A 161 15.16 -14.13 4.21
N LEU A 162 16.49 -14.20 4.22
CA LEU A 162 17.19 -15.40 4.63
C LEU A 162 17.03 -15.66 6.13
N GLU A 163 17.00 -14.62 6.97
CA GLU A 163 16.68 -14.75 8.39
C GLU A 163 15.25 -15.29 8.62
N ASP A 164 14.28 -14.89 7.78
CA ASP A 164 12.90 -15.36 7.84
C ASP A 164 12.70 -16.77 7.24
N GLY A 165 13.71 -17.33 6.56
CA GLY A 165 13.67 -18.65 5.91
C GLY A 165 12.94 -18.66 4.57
N ASP A 166 12.74 -17.51 3.96
CA ASP A 166 12.14 -17.37 2.64
C ASP A 166 13.10 -17.84 1.53
N GLY A 167 12.52 -18.43 0.48
CA GLY A 167 13.28 -18.95 -0.66
C GLY A 167 14.00 -17.86 -1.47
N SER A 168 15.10 -18.24 -2.13
CA SER A 168 15.97 -17.37 -2.92
C SER A 168 15.59 -17.42 -4.38
N THR A 169 14.75 -16.51 -4.87
CA THR A 169 14.31 -16.49 -6.26
C THR A 169 14.48 -15.12 -6.91
N ILE A 170 14.79 -15.17 -8.21
CA ILE A 170 14.73 -13.99 -9.09
C ILE A 170 13.72 -14.22 -10.21
N TYR A 171 13.23 -13.14 -10.78
CA TYR A 171 12.45 -13.17 -12.01
C TYR A 171 13.19 -12.47 -13.13
N ARG A 172 13.29 -13.13 -14.27
CA ARG A 172 13.93 -12.63 -15.50
C ARG A 172 12.92 -12.15 -16.51
N GLN A 173 13.27 -11.04 -17.18
CA GLN A 173 12.55 -10.48 -18.33
C GLN A 173 13.57 -10.18 -19.44
N GLY A 174 13.94 -11.21 -20.23
CA GLY A 174 15.09 -11.17 -21.14
C GLY A 174 16.40 -11.11 -20.36
N ASP A 175 17.22 -10.09 -20.60
CA ASP A 175 18.54 -9.91 -19.96
C ASP A 175 18.44 -9.23 -18.58
N TRP A 176 17.28 -8.69 -18.24
CA TRP A 176 17.04 -8.03 -16.95
C TRP A 176 16.43 -9.00 -15.94
N TYR A 177 16.75 -8.81 -14.66
CA TYR A 177 16.22 -9.60 -13.57
C TYR A 177 16.01 -8.76 -12.30
N ASP A 178 15.18 -9.25 -11.39
CA ASP A 178 14.97 -8.68 -10.07
C ASP A 178 14.69 -9.75 -9.00
N LEU A 179 15.00 -9.43 -7.76
CA LEU A 179 14.71 -10.25 -6.57
C LEU A 179 13.21 -10.27 -6.31
N CYS A 180 12.58 -11.43 -6.34
CA CYS A 180 11.15 -11.57 -6.10
C CYS A 180 10.72 -13.01 -5.82
N LEU A 181 9.64 -13.17 -5.03
CA LEU A 181 9.00 -14.46 -4.75
C LEU A 181 7.88 -14.80 -5.76
N GLY A 182 7.37 -13.79 -6.48
CA GLY A 182 6.26 -13.96 -7.45
C GLY A 182 4.89 -14.08 -6.78
N PRO A 183 3.87 -14.58 -7.51
CA PRO A 183 3.91 -14.90 -8.94
C PRO A 183 3.88 -13.65 -9.84
N HIS A 184 4.20 -13.86 -11.13
CA HIS A 184 4.19 -12.84 -12.17
C HIS A 184 3.35 -13.23 -13.38
N VAL A 185 3.06 -12.25 -14.23
CA VAL A 185 2.42 -12.48 -15.54
C VAL A 185 3.33 -13.30 -16.46
N PRO A 186 2.76 -14.06 -17.42
CA PRO A 186 3.56 -14.95 -18.28
C PRO A 186 4.50 -14.23 -19.23
N SER A 187 4.19 -12.98 -19.59
CA SER A 187 5.06 -12.18 -20.48
C SER A 187 4.83 -10.68 -20.30
N THR A 188 5.82 -9.89 -20.71
CA THR A 188 5.74 -8.43 -20.67
C THR A 188 4.64 -7.85 -21.55
N ALA A 189 4.14 -8.58 -22.57
CA ALA A 189 3.03 -8.13 -23.41
C ALA A 189 1.71 -8.01 -22.63
N THR A 190 1.53 -8.76 -21.54
CA THR A 190 0.38 -8.65 -20.65
C THR A 190 0.27 -7.26 -20.00
N LEU A 191 1.39 -6.51 -19.93
CA LEU A 191 1.51 -5.21 -19.27
C LEU A 191 1.38 -4.01 -20.24
N MET A 192 0.81 -4.22 -21.44
CA MET A 192 0.65 -3.14 -22.46
C MET A 192 -0.19 -1.96 -22.00
N HIS A 193 -1.09 -2.18 -21.04
CA HIS A 193 -2.04 -1.17 -20.57
C HIS A 193 -1.57 -0.53 -19.25
N VAL A 194 -0.32 -0.07 -19.26
CA VAL A 194 0.35 0.59 -18.13
C VAL A 194 0.43 2.10 -18.33
N ARG A 195 0.32 2.88 -17.25
CA ARG A 195 0.46 4.33 -17.26
C ARG A 195 1.17 4.83 -16.02
N LEU A 196 2.26 5.58 -16.16
CA LEU A 196 2.89 6.31 -15.06
C LEU A 196 2.07 7.55 -14.70
N THR A 197 1.97 7.86 -13.42
CA THR A 197 1.08 8.92 -12.90
C THR A 197 1.81 10.07 -12.24
N SER A 198 2.82 9.79 -11.41
CA SER A 198 3.54 10.81 -10.65
C SER A 198 4.89 10.31 -10.15
N VAL A 199 5.71 11.27 -9.74
CA VAL A 199 6.95 11.05 -9.00
C VAL A 199 6.81 11.71 -7.63
N SER A 200 7.35 11.08 -6.60
CA SER A 200 7.55 11.68 -5.29
C SER A 200 8.87 11.21 -4.70
N THR A 201 9.22 11.77 -3.56
CA THR A 201 10.35 11.30 -2.75
C THR A 201 9.84 10.35 -1.66
N ALA A 202 10.67 9.40 -1.28
CA ALA A 202 10.47 8.51 -0.14
C ALA A 202 11.80 8.35 0.59
N TYR A 203 11.77 7.87 1.83
CA TYR A 203 12.98 7.47 2.54
C TYR A 203 13.06 5.94 2.55
N TRP A 204 14.28 5.40 2.49
CA TRP A 204 14.48 3.97 2.57
C TRP A 204 13.86 3.41 3.86
N ARG A 205 12.98 2.43 3.73
CA ARG A 205 12.18 1.83 4.82
C ARG A 205 11.35 2.84 5.64
N GLY A 206 11.08 4.03 5.09
CA GLY A 206 10.32 5.07 5.77
C GLY A 206 11.10 5.81 6.87
N ASP A 207 12.38 5.54 7.03
CA ASP A 207 13.25 6.15 8.02
C ASP A 207 13.84 7.45 7.47
N GLN A 208 13.52 8.59 8.11
CA GLN A 208 13.94 9.92 7.69
C GLN A 208 15.46 10.17 7.83
N ASP A 209 16.16 9.36 8.62
CA ASP A 209 17.59 9.42 8.81
C ASP A 209 18.37 8.61 7.74
N ARG A 210 17.66 7.90 6.87
CA ARG A 210 18.22 7.13 5.75
C ARG A 210 18.11 7.86 4.40
N GLU A 211 18.66 7.25 3.35
CA GLU A 211 18.73 7.86 2.02
C GLU A 211 17.35 8.17 1.44
N GLN A 212 17.26 9.32 0.79
CA GLN A 212 16.10 9.72 0.04
C GLN A 212 16.07 9.04 -1.32
N LEU A 213 14.93 8.42 -1.63
CA LEU A 213 14.68 7.66 -2.86
C LEU A 213 13.72 8.42 -3.78
N VAL A 214 13.80 8.13 -5.06
CA VAL A 214 12.81 8.55 -6.06
C VAL A 214 11.74 7.48 -6.16
N ARG A 215 10.49 7.81 -5.84
CA ARG A 215 9.33 6.93 -5.95
C ARG A 215 8.51 7.26 -7.19
N ILE A 216 8.36 6.30 -8.08
CA ILE A 216 7.59 6.44 -9.32
C ILE A 216 6.31 5.63 -9.21
N TYR A 217 5.15 6.29 -9.37
CA TYR A 217 3.83 5.66 -9.33
C TYR A 217 3.30 5.34 -10.71
N GLY A 218 2.57 4.23 -10.80
CA GLY A 218 1.92 3.81 -12.03
C GLY A 218 0.60 3.08 -11.81
N LEU A 219 -0.13 2.95 -12.90
CA LEU A 219 -1.36 2.17 -13.01
C LEU A 219 -1.19 1.12 -14.09
N VAL A 220 -1.79 -0.03 -13.90
CA VAL A 220 -1.93 -1.06 -14.94
C VAL A 220 -3.36 -1.60 -14.89
N GLU A 221 -3.89 -1.94 -16.06
CA GLU A 221 -5.23 -2.50 -16.20
C GLU A 221 -5.21 -3.66 -17.21
N PRO A 222 -6.15 -4.60 -17.12
CA PRO A 222 -6.14 -5.78 -17.99
C PRO A 222 -6.52 -5.46 -19.44
N SER A 223 -7.08 -4.29 -19.72
CA SER A 223 -7.42 -3.84 -21.06
C SER A 223 -7.28 -2.32 -21.25
N LYS A 224 -7.22 -1.90 -22.52
CA LYS A 224 -7.15 -0.49 -22.88
C LYS A 224 -8.40 0.28 -22.44
N GLU A 225 -9.55 -0.36 -22.53
CA GLU A 225 -10.85 0.19 -22.13
C GLU A 225 -10.90 0.41 -20.62
N ALA A 226 -10.43 -0.58 -19.83
CA ALA A 226 -10.33 -0.46 -18.38
C ALA A 226 -9.36 0.67 -17.97
N LEU A 227 -8.19 0.77 -18.61
CA LEU A 227 -7.24 1.85 -18.34
C LEU A 227 -7.86 3.23 -18.65
N LYS A 228 -8.56 3.36 -19.77
CA LYS A 228 -9.25 4.60 -20.13
C LYS A 228 -10.32 4.98 -19.10
N ALA A 229 -11.09 4.01 -18.63
CA ALA A 229 -12.12 4.22 -17.61
C ALA A 229 -11.50 4.64 -16.25
N THR A 230 -10.41 3.98 -15.83
CA THR A 230 -9.69 4.33 -14.61
C THR A 230 -9.09 5.73 -14.68
N LEU A 231 -8.45 6.11 -15.79
CA LEU A 231 -7.92 7.46 -15.99
C LEU A 231 -9.03 8.52 -15.98
N ALA A 232 -10.17 8.28 -16.65
CA ALA A 232 -11.31 9.19 -16.63
C ALA A 232 -11.88 9.37 -15.21
N ARG A 233 -11.97 8.29 -14.42
CA ARG A 233 -12.40 8.33 -13.01
C ARG A 233 -11.42 9.15 -12.14
N LEU A 234 -10.12 9.02 -12.37
CA LEU A 234 -9.11 9.80 -11.64
C LEU A 234 -9.17 11.29 -11.99
N GLU A 235 -9.37 11.63 -13.27
CA GLU A 235 -9.56 13.03 -13.69
C GLU A 235 -10.83 13.63 -13.10
N GLU A 236 -11.91 12.86 -13.05
CA GLU A 236 -13.15 13.29 -12.40
C GLU A 236 -12.97 13.45 -10.88
N ALA A 237 -12.22 12.55 -10.22
CA ALA A 237 -11.90 12.65 -8.80
C ALA A 237 -11.10 13.93 -8.49
N LYS A 238 -10.14 14.31 -9.34
CA LYS A 238 -9.38 15.58 -9.19
C LYS A 238 -10.29 16.81 -9.25
N LYS A 239 -11.32 16.80 -10.09
CA LYS A 239 -12.31 17.89 -10.18
C LYS A 239 -13.14 17.99 -8.89
N ARG A 240 -13.37 16.87 -8.22
CA ARG A 240 -14.16 16.76 -6.98
C ARG A 240 -13.32 16.84 -5.69
N ASP A 241 -12.03 17.22 -5.79
CA ASP A 241 -11.21 17.41 -4.60
C ASP A 241 -11.83 18.46 -3.68
N HIS A 242 -12.14 18.06 -2.44
CA HIS A 242 -12.80 18.93 -1.46
C HIS A 242 -11.99 20.19 -1.14
N ARG A 243 -10.65 20.14 -1.22
CA ARG A 243 -9.79 21.32 -1.01
C ARG A 243 -9.99 22.37 -2.11
N LYS A 244 -10.10 21.89 -3.37
CA LYS A 244 -10.39 22.73 -4.52
C LYS A 244 -11.80 23.30 -4.44
N LEU A 245 -12.81 22.41 -4.31
CA LEU A 245 -14.21 22.81 -4.23
C LEU A 245 -14.49 23.68 -3.00
N GLY A 246 -13.89 23.36 -1.86
CA GLY A 246 -14.02 24.14 -0.63
C GLY A 246 -13.56 25.58 -0.80
N LYS A 247 -12.44 25.79 -1.51
CA LYS A 247 -11.93 27.12 -1.82
C LYS A 247 -12.79 27.85 -2.86
N GLU A 248 -13.12 27.18 -3.98
CA GLU A 248 -13.90 27.78 -5.09
C GLU A 248 -15.31 28.16 -4.63
N LEU A 249 -15.98 27.30 -3.89
CA LEU A 249 -17.34 27.48 -3.38
C LEU A 249 -17.39 28.23 -2.05
N ARG A 250 -16.23 28.59 -1.48
CA ARG A 250 -16.10 29.23 -0.17
C ARG A 250 -16.87 28.48 0.92
N LEU A 251 -16.58 27.20 1.08
CA LEU A 251 -17.26 26.32 2.05
C LEU A 251 -16.61 26.38 3.43
N PHE A 252 -15.30 26.52 3.48
CA PHE A 252 -14.53 26.58 4.71
C PHE A 252 -13.27 27.40 4.52
N HIS A 253 -12.66 27.78 5.64
CA HIS A 253 -11.44 28.53 5.71
C HIS A 253 -10.51 27.90 6.76
N VAL A 254 -9.23 27.89 6.47
CA VAL A 254 -8.16 27.54 7.42
C VAL A 254 -7.36 28.81 7.67
N ASP A 255 -7.22 29.20 8.93
CA ASP A 255 -6.54 30.41 9.34
C ASP A 255 -5.41 30.06 10.31
N GLU A 256 -4.25 30.69 10.11
CA GLU A 256 -3.07 30.46 10.95
C GLU A 256 -3.27 30.96 12.39
N GLU A 257 -4.06 32.03 12.59
CA GLU A 257 -4.40 32.53 13.90
C GLU A 257 -5.26 31.57 14.73
N VAL A 258 -6.05 30.72 14.04
CA VAL A 258 -6.85 29.67 14.70
C VAL A 258 -6.03 28.42 14.91
N GLY A 259 -5.16 28.10 13.95
CA GLY A 259 -4.26 26.94 13.99
C GLY A 259 -4.47 25.95 12.84
N GLN A 260 -3.39 25.24 12.51
CA GLN A 260 -3.42 24.24 11.44
C GLN A 260 -4.39 23.11 11.74
N GLY A 261 -5.21 22.75 10.76
CA GLY A 261 -6.20 21.67 10.88
C GLY A 261 -7.50 22.07 11.61
N LEU A 262 -7.58 23.28 12.15
CA LEU A 262 -8.80 23.80 12.78
C LEU A 262 -9.63 24.56 11.74
N ILE A 263 -10.72 23.93 11.31
CA ILE A 263 -11.52 24.40 10.16
C ILE A 263 -12.61 25.38 10.60
N LEU A 264 -12.60 26.58 9.99
CA LEU A 264 -13.67 27.57 10.10
C LEU A 264 -14.70 27.31 8.98
N TRP A 265 -15.91 26.95 9.36
CA TRP A 265 -17.00 26.70 8.42
C TRP A 265 -17.74 27.99 8.09
N THR A 266 -17.82 28.33 6.81
CA THR A 266 -18.65 29.44 6.34
C THR A 266 -20.15 29.07 6.39
N PRO A 267 -21.08 30.04 6.25
CA PRO A 267 -22.50 29.70 6.21
C PRO A 267 -22.86 28.66 5.15
N ARG A 268 -22.24 28.69 3.96
CA ARG A 268 -22.46 27.68 2.90
C ARG A 268 -21.96 26.31 3.30
N GLY A 269 -20.76 26.24 3.88
CA GLY A 269 -20.19 24.99 4.35
C GLY A 269 -20.94 24.43 5.54
N ALA A 270 -21.43 25.28 6.44
CA ALA A 270 -22.22 24.87 7.60
C ALA A 270 -23.51 24.17 7.20
N VAL A 271 -24.21 24.65 6.15
CA VAL A 271 -25.40 23.97 5.60
C VAL A 271 -25.04 22.57 5.11
N ILE A 272 -24.00 22.43 4.28
CA ILE A 272 -23.57 21.10 3.76
C ILE A 272 -23.19 20.16 4.92
N ARG A 273 -22.46 20.68 5.90
CA ARG A 273 -22.09 19.89 7.08
C ARG A 273 -23.31 19.40 7.85
N GLN A 274 -24.31 20.27 8.05
CA GLN A 274 -25.53 19.92 8.76
C GLN A 274 -26.34 18.84 7.99
N GLU A 275 -26.53 19.03 6.70
CA GLU A 275 -27.22 18.03 5.85
C GLU A 275 -26.55 16.65 5.89
N LEU A 276 -25.21 16.60 5.82
CA LEU A 276 -24.46 15.35 5.96
C LEU A 276 -24.61 14.73 7.35
N GLN A 277 -24.60 15.54 8.40
CA GLN A 277 -24.77 15.07 9.78
C GLN A 277 -26.17 14.50 9.99
N ASP A 278 -27.21 15.16 9.49
CA ASP A 278 -28.60 14.72 9.58
C ASP A 278 -28.82 13.43 8.78
N PHE A 279 -28.25 13.34 7.58
CA PHE A 279 -28.29 12.15 6.75
C PHE A 279 -27.69 10.93 7.48
N ILE A 280 -26.45 11.03 7.98
CA ILE A 280 -25.79 9.95 8.68
C ILE A 280 -26.56 9.58 9.97
N SER A 281 -26.97 10.57 10.76
CA SER A 281 -27.73 10.34 12.01
C SER A 281 -29.05 9.62 11.74
N HIS A 282 -29.74 9.97 10.67
CA HIS A 282 -30.97 9.31 10.26
C HIS A 282 -30.74 7.83 9.91
N HIS A 283 -29.73 7.55 9.08
CA HIS A 283 -29.41 6.19 8.66
C HIS A 283 -28.94 5.30 9.81
N LEU A 284 -28.10 5.82 10.71
CA LEU A 284 -27.62 5.09 11.89
C LEU A 284 -28.79 4.73 12.83
N ARG A 285 -29.71 5.67 13.10
CA ARG A 285 -30.91 5.37 13.92
C ARG A 285 -31.77 4.27 13.29
N ARG A 286 -31.93 4.26 11.98
CA ARG A 286 -32.67 3.19 11.27
C ARG A 286 -32.00 1.81 11.39
N GLN A 287 -30.69 1.78 11.58
CA GLN A 287 -29.92 0.55 11.81
C GLN A 287 -29.85 0.16 13.29
N GLY A 288 -30.56 0.88 14.18
CA GLY A 288 -30.63 0.56 15.61
C GLY A 288 -29.54 1.20 16.47
N TYR A 289 -28.72 2.10 15.91
CA TYR A 289 -27.73 2.84 16.71
C TYR A 289 -28.39 3.95 17.53
N SER A 290 -27.95 4.08 18.80
CA SER A 290 -28.33 5.17 19.68
C SER A 290 -27.28 6.27 19.67
N GLN A 291 -27.72 7.52 19.53
CA GLN A 291 -26.81 8.66 19.55
C GLN A 291 -26.46 9.05 20.98
N VAL A 292 -25.20 9.28 21.24
CA VAL A 292 -24.67 9.76 22.53
C VAL A 292 -23.79 10.99 22.31
N PHE A 293 -23.65 11.82 23.32
CA PHE A 293 -22.76 12.97 23.34
C PHE A 293 -21.78 12.85 24.50
N THR A 294 -20.51 13.03 24.24
CA THR A 294 -19.45 12.99 25.25
C THR A 294 -18.72 14.33 25.29
N PRO A 295 -18.21 14.79 26.45
CA PRO A 295 -17.41 15.99 26.53
C PRO A 295 -16.10 15.86 25.72
N ASN A 296 -15.55 16.99 25.29
CA ASN A 296 -14.29 17.03 24.53
C ASN A 296 -13.06 17.06 25.44
N ILE A 297 -13.24 17.13 26.73
CA ILE A 297 -12.21 17.15 27.75
C ILE A 297 -12.62 16.21 28.88
N GLY A 298 -11.66 15.49 29.48
CA GLY A 298 -11.90 14.58 30.60
C GLY A 298 -10.76 14.65 31.61
N LYS A 299 -11.00 14.15 32.84
CA LYS A 299 -9.95 14.01 33.85
C LYS A 299 -8.83 13.11 33.33
N LEU A 300 -7.60 13.43 33.64
CA LEU A 300 -6.41 12.70 33.23
C LEU A 300 -6.44 11.24 33.72
N ASP A 301 -6.98 10.98 34.92
CA ASP A 301 -7.13 9.65 35.49
C ASP A 301 -7.98 8.69 34.64
N LEU A 302 -9.00 9.20 33.94
CA LEU A 302 -9.78 8.39 33.01
C LEU A 302 -8.91 7.80 31.90
N TYR A 303 -7.98 8.59 31.41
CA TYR A 303 -7.08 8.19 30.32
C TYR A 303 -5.92 7.33 30.81
N ARG A 304 -5.47 7.50 32.06
CA ARG A 304 -4.53 6.57 32.71
C ARG A 304 -5.17 5.19 32.89
N THR A 305 -6.37 5.15 33.49
CA THR A 305 -7.10 3.90 33.74
C THR A 305 -7.40 3.14 32.44
N SER A 306 -7.67 3.85 31.35
CA SER A 306 -7.97 3.24 30.05
C SER A 306 -6.73 2.98 29.20
N GLY A 307 -5.51 3.25 29.68
CA GLY A 307 -4.24 3.04 28.99
C GLY A 307 -3.94 4.01 27.84
N HIS A 308 -4.74 5.06 27.66
CA HIS A 308 -4.52 6.03 26.60
C HIS A 308 -3.45 7.07 26.93
N PHE A 309 -3.16 7.27 28.20
CA PHE A 309 -2.06 8.12 28.67
C PHE A 309 -1.18 7.31 29.65
N PRO A 310 0.14 7.34 29.55
CA PRO A 310 0.98 8.13 28.62
C PRO A 310 1.21 7.50 27.24
N TYR A 311 0.63 6.32 26.93
CA TYR A 311 0.96 5.53 25.74
C TYR A 311 0.91 6.34 24.41
N TYR A 312 -0.09 7.22 24.24
CA TYR A 312 -0.24 8.06 23.04
C TYR A 312 0.23 9.52 23.23
N GLN A 313 1.06 9.81 24.24
CA GLN A 313 1.43 11.20 24.59
C GLN A 313 2.03 12.00 23.43
N ASP A 314 2.82 11.35 22.54
CA ASP A 314 3.45 12.01 21.40
C ASP A 314 2.47 12.48 20.32
N SER A 315 1.24 11.93 20.34
CA SER A 315 0.16 12.27 19.42
C SER A 315 -0.96 13.06 20.06
N GLN A 316 -0.77 13.55 21.29
CA GLN A 316 -1.77 14.25 22.07
C GLN A 316 -1.30 15.65 22.46
N TYR A 317 -2.25 16.57 22.66
CA TYR A 317 -1.92 17.82 23.36
C TYR A 317 -1.52 17.52 24.81
N PRO A 318 -0.58 18.29 25.38
CA PRO A 318 -0.19 18.12 26.78
C PRO A 318 -1.39 18.25 27.71
N PRO A 319 -1.42 17.53 28.84
CA PRO A 319 -2.46 17.68 29.84
C PRO A 319 -2.57 19.12 30.35
N LEU A 320 -3.81 19.54 30.61
CA LEU A 320 -4.11 20.83 31.23
C LEU A 320 -4.03 20.66 32.76
N VAL A 321 -3.16 21.41 33.38
CA VAL A 321 -2.94 21.40 34.84
C VAL A 321 -3.37 22.75 35.42
N GLU A 322 -3.80 22.75 36.69
CA GLU A 322 -4.19 24.00 37.37
C GLU A 322 -3.02 24.99 37.45
N ARG A 323 -3.35 26.27 37.23
CA ARG A 323 -2.36 27.33 37.17
C ARG A 323 -1.53 27.48 38.44
N ASP A 324 -2.18 27.37 39.61
CA ASP A 324 -1.52 27.51 40.90
C ASP A 324 -0.58 26.37 41.21
N LEU A 325 -0.92 25.15 40.76
CA LEU A 325 -0.06 23.99 40.83
C LEU A 325 1.17 24.17 39.93
N MET A 326 0.98 24.61 38.68
CA MET A 326 2.08 24.89 37.75
C MET A 326 3.03 25.95 38.29
N LYS A 327 2.50 27.00 38.93
CA LYS A 327 3.32 28.04 39.52
C LYS A 327 4.17 27.49 40.68
N ARG A 328 3.58 26.72 41.59
CA ARG A 328 4.31 26.08 42.69
C ARG A 328 5.45 25.18 42.19
N LEU A 329 5.13 24.28 41.24
CA LEU A 329 6.13 23.37 40.65
C LEU A 329 7.27 24.14 39.96
N SER A 330 6.94 25.26 39.30
CA SER A 330 7.94 26.14 38.67
C SER A 330 8.82 26.82 39.73
N ASP A 331 8.24 27.31 40.81
CA ASP A 331 8.96 27.97 41.93
C ASP A 331 9.86 26.96 42.68
N GLU A 332 9.50 25.70 42.70
CA GLU A 332 10.27 24.58 43.25
C GLU A 332 11.35 24.04 42.28
N GLY A 333 11.42 24.57 41.06
CA GLY A 333 12.43 24.23 40.07
C GLY A 333 12.16 22.88 39.32
N CYS A 334 10.90 22.43 39.32
CA CYS A 334 10.48 21.23 38.63
C CYS A 334 10.76 21.31 37.11
N THR A 335 11.42 20.32 36.56
CA THR A 335 11.71 20.21 35.14
C THR A 335 10.53 19.65 34.34
N CYS A 336 10.48 19.88 33.02
CA CYS A 336 9.46 19.30 32.15
C CYS A 336 9.43 17.77 32.21
N GLY A 337 10.57 17.13 32.38
CA GLY A 337 10.67 15.67 32.52
C GLY A 337 10.08 15.17 33.84
N GLU A 338 10.36 15.83 34.96
CA GLU A 338 9.77 15.52 36.27
C GLU A 338 8.24 15.73 36.25
N LEU A 339 7.78 16.82 35.66
CA LEU A 339 6.35 17.09 35.50
C LEU A 339 5.66 15.98 34.68
N SER A 340 6.27 15.53 33.60
CA SER A 340 5.75 14.42 32.78
C SER A 340 5.68 13.11 33.57
N ASN A 341 6.72 12.80 34.34
CA ASN A 341 6.75 11.62 35.20
C ASN A 341 5.67 11.68 36.30
N MET A 342 5.51 12.81 36.98
CA MET A 342 4.47 13.02 38.00
C MET A 342 3.06 12.92 37.42
N MET A 343 2.83 13.45 36.21
CA MET A 343 1.57 13.25 35.49
C MET A 343 1.31 11.80 35.15
N SER A 344 2.32 11.06 34.71
CA SER A 344 2.20 9.63 34.36
C SER A 344 1.98 8.75 35.59
N ALA A 345 2.64 9.08 36.71
CA ALA A 345 2.53 8.35 37.99
C ALA A 345 1.18 8.59 38.71
N GLY A 346 0.47 9.67 38.38
CA GLY A 346 -0.78 10.04 39.07
C GLY A 346 -0.61 11.02 40.20
N ASP A 347 0.58 11.56 40.42
CA ASP A 347 0.88 12.51 41.51
C ASP A 347 0.30 13.90 41.22
N ILE A 348 -0.10 14.15 39.97
CA ILE A 348 -0.70 15.42 39.54
C ILE A 348 -2.06 15.15 38.90
N GLU A 349 -3.08 15.84 39.40
CA GLU A 349 -4.40 15.91 38.77
C GLU A 349 -4.39 16.89 37.58
N GLY A 350 -5.19 16.56 36.56
CA GLY A 350 -5.32 17.41 35.39
C GLY A 350 -6.45 16.97 34.47
N TYR A 351 -6.54 17.64 33.35
CA TYR A 351 -7.49 17.35 32.28
C TYR A 351 -6.76 17.14 30.98
N LEU A 352 -7.31 16.27 30.13
CA LEU A 352 -6.77 16.01 28.79
C LEU A 352 -7.85 16.27 27.75
N LEU A 353 -7.48 16.90 26.64
CA LEU A 353 -8.32 16.92 25.45
C LEU A 353 -8.51 15.48 24.97
N LYS A 354 -9.75 15.12 24.73
CA LYS A 354 -10.14 13.74 24.39
C LYS A 354 -9.42 13.24 23.14
N PRO A 355 -8.48 12.29 23.23
CA PRO A 355 -7.81 11.71 22.06
C PRO A 355 -8.73 10.73 21.33
N MET A 356 -9.54 10.00 22.06
CA MET A 356 -10.49 8.98 21.60
C MET A 356 -11.77 8.99 22.40
N ASN A 357 -12.87 8.51 21.81
CA ASN A 357 -14.16 8.39 22.49
C ASN A 357 -14.26 7.17 23.42
N CYS A 358 -13.40 6.15 23.23
CA CYS A 358 -13.50 4.85 23.91
C CYS A 358 -13.64 4.96 25.43
N PRO A 359 -12.82 5.75 26.18
CA PRO A 359 -12.96 5.84 27.63
C PRO A 359 -14.31 6.38 28.08
N HIS A 360 -14.84 7.38 27.40
CA HIS A 360 -16.14 7.98 27.69
C HIS A 360 -17.30 7.04 27.35
N LEU A 361 -17.21 6.33 26.21
CA LEU A 361 -18.22 5.37 25.79
C LEU A 361 -18.29 4.17 26.73
N SER A 362 -17.16 3.70 27.25
CA SER A 362 -17.12 2.64 28.25
C SER A 362 -17.91 3.02 29.53
N LEU A 363 -17.77 4.26 29.99
CA LEU A 363 -18.52 4.76 31.15
C LEU A 363 -20.03 4.86 30.90
N ILE A 364 -20.45 5.14 29.65
CA ILE A 364 -21.89 5.13 29.31
C ILE A 364 -22.45 3.72 29.34
N HIS A 365 -21.68 2.71 28.92
CA HIS A 365 -22.11 1.32 28.90
C HIS A 365 -22.02 0.62 30.25
N ILE A 366 -21.12 1.03 31.14
CA ILE A 366 -20.93 0.47 32.47
C ILE A 366 -21.86 1.16 33.47
#